data_796663943f752cbac6dca850e16a846b
#
_entry.id   796663943f752cbac6dca850e16a846b
#
_cell.length_a   1.000
_cell.length_b   1.000
_cell.length_c   1.000
_cell.angle_alpha   90.00
_cell.angle_beta   90.00
_cell.angle_gamma   90.00
#
_symmetry.space_group_name_H-M   'P 1'
#
loop_
_entity.id
_entity.type
_entity.pdbx_description
1 polymer ?
#
loop_
_entity_poly.entity_id
_entity_poly.type
_entity_poly.pdbx_seq_one_letter_code
_entity_poly.pdbx_strand_id
1 'polypeptide(L)'
;MSKVKIVTDSSCGITDQEAQDYNVTIVPLTVMIDDTIYVERETITNEEFLNKMQHSKALPKTSQPPIGKFVEVFDKLGEDGSQVVCFNMLEAISGTVHAAEQAAQLSKTDVMVVDSQTTDRALAFQVIEAAKLAEAGKSR
;
A
#
# COMPACT_ATOMS: atom_id res chain seq x y z
N MET A 1 7.42 -21.98 11.48
CA MET A 1 6.83 -20.63 11.70
C MET A 1 6.30 -20.11 10.37
N SER A 2 5.10 -19.55 10.37
CA SER A 2 4.58 -18.88 9.18
C SER A 2 5.44 -17.64 8.87
N LYS A 3 5.75 -17.44 7.60
CA LYS A 3 6.44 -16.23 7.16
C LYS A 3 5.51 -15.02 7.30
N VAL A 4 6.07 -13.87 7.57
CA VAL A 4 5.35 -12.60 7.55
C VAL A 4 5.68 -11.87 6.27
N LYS A 5 4.66 -11.41 5.54
CA LYS A 5 4.78 -10.61 4.32
C LYS A 5 4.30 -9.19 4.57
N ILE A 6 4.97 -8.22 4.02
CA ILE A 6 4.71 -6.80 4.26
C ILE A 6 4.00 -6.18 3.07
N VAL A 7 2.91 -5.47 3.38
CA VAL A 7 2.09 -4.74 2.42
C VAL A 7 2.01 -3.27 2.84
N THR A 8 1.95 -2.38 1.89
CA THR A 8 1.69 -0.95 2.11
C THR A 8 0.84 -0.39 0.97
N ASP A 9 0.39 0.84 1.09
CA ASP A 9 -0.25 1.56 -0.01
C ASP A 9 0.74 2.45 -0.78
N SER A 10 0.31 3.00 -1.90
CA SER A 10 1.17 3.79 -2.80
C SER A 10 1.51 5.19 -2.31
N SER A 11 0.92 5.65 -1.19
CA SER A 11 1.37 6.89 -0.53
C SER A 11 2.72 6.72 0.16
N CYS A 12 3.15 5.47 0.33
CA CYS A 12 4.46 5.13 0.88
C CYS A 12 5.58 5.62 -0.06
N GLY A 13 6.50 6.42 0.46
CA GLY A 13 7.65 6.95 -0.27
C GLY A 13 8.78 5.93 -0.49
N ILE A 14 8.44 4.64 -0.55
CA ILE A 14 9.37 3.57 -0.90
C ILE A 14 9.65 3.57 -2.40
N THR A 15 10.90 3.44 -2.80
CA THR A 15 11.26 3.32 -4.22
C THR A 15 10.91 1.91 -4.75
N ASP A 16 10.78 1.77 -6.08
CA ASP A 16 10.52 0.46 -6.69
C ASP A 16 11.65 -0.52 -6.40
N GLN A 17 12.89 -0.05 -6.38
CA GLN A 17 14.05 -0.87 -6.03
C GLN A 17 13.99 -1.35 -4.57
N GLU A 18 13.69 -0.46 -3.63
CA GLU A 18 13.53 -0.83 -2.22
C GLU A 18 12.38 -1.82 -2.02
N ALA A 19 11.25 -1.61 -2.71
CA ALA A 19 10.11 -2.53 -2.64
C ALA A 19 10.49 -3.95 -3.13
N GLN A 20 11.29 -4.04 -4.19
CA GLN A 20 11.83 -5.31 -4.67
C GLN A 20 12.83 -5.92 -3.70
N ASP A 21 13.81 -5.14 -3.23
CA ASP A 21 14.88 -5.61 -2.34
C ASP A 21 14.34 -6.16 -1.01
N TYR A 22 13.28 -5.54 -0.49
CA TYR A 22 12.65 -5.93 0.78
C TYR A 22 11.37 -6.76 0.62
N ASN A 23 11.01 -7.18 -0.60
CA ASN A 23 9.80 -7.95 -0.89
C ASN A 23 8.51 -7.30 -0.34
N VAL A 24 8.40 -5.99 -0.47
CA VAL A 24 7.21 -5.23 -0.05
C VAL A 24 6.21 -5.18 -1.21
N THR A 25 4.96 -5.54 -0.93
CA THR A 25 3.87 -5.41 -1.89
C THR A 25 3.14 -4.09 -1.70
N ILE A 26 2.89 -3.36 -2.78
CA ILE A 26 2.22 -2.06 -2.77
C ILE A 26 0.82 -2.20 -3.36
N VAL A 27 -0.19 -1.75 -2.62
CA VAL A 27 -1.57 -1.65 -3.09
C VAL A 27 -1.82 -0.21 -3.52
N PRO A 28 -2.08 0.05 -4.82
CA PRO A 28 -2.12 1.39 -5.34
C PRO A 28 -3.42 2.13 -5.01
N LEU A 29 -3.29 3.43 -4.67
CA LEU A 29 -4.37 4.39 -4.74
C LEU A 29 -4.69 4.69 -6.21
N THR A 30 -5.83 5.31 -6.44
CA THR A 30 -6.17 5.90 -7.73
C THR A 30 -6.10 7.42 -7.65
N VAL A 31 -5.78 8.05 -8.77
CA VAL A 31 -5.81 9.51 -8.90
C VAL A 31 -6.59 9.91 -10.14
N MET A 32 -7.50 10.85 -9.97
CA MET A 32 -8.23 11.47 -11.07
C MET A 32 -7.59 12.82 -11.39
N ILE A 33 -7.19 12.97 -12.64
CA ILE A 33 -6.67 14.23 -13.21
C ILE A 33 -7.63 14.64 -14.31
N ASP A 34 -8.26 15.79 -14.16
CA ASP A 34 -9.40 16.20 -14.95
C ASP A 34 -10.48 15.09 -14.95
N ASP A 35 -10.79 14.49 -16.11
CA ASP A 35 -11.82 13.44 -16.22
C ASP A 35 -11.22 12.02 -16.40
N THR A 36 -9.92 11.85 -16.16
CA THR A 36 -9.22 10.57 -16.35
C THR A 36 -8.75 10.02 -15.00
N ILE A 37 -9.06 8.73 -14.78
CA ILE A 37 -8.62 7.99 -13.59
C ILE A 37 -7.38 7.18 -13.92
N TYR A 38 -6.36 7.32 -13.10
CA TYR A 38 -5.10 6.57 -13.18
C TYR A 38 -4.92 5.74 -11.91
N VAL A 39 -4.24 4.60 -12.05
CA VAL A 39 -3.79 3.76 -10.94
C VAL A 39 -2.32 4.08 -10.68
N GLU A 40 -2.02 4.57 -9.48
CA GLU A 40 -0.66 4.97 -9.12
C GLU A 40 0.32 3.79 -9.28
N ARG A 41 1.51 4.07 -9.82
CA ARG A 41 2.57 3.09 -10.11
C ARG A 41 2.23 2.03 -11.16
N GLU A 42 1.00 1.96 -11.66
CA GLU A 42 0.58 1.01 -12.71
C GLU A 42 0.32 1.71 -14.05
N THR A 43 -0.55 2.75 -14.05
CA THR A 43 -0.95 3.46 -15.27
C THR A 43 -0.48 4.90 -15.31
N ILE A 44 0.22 5.36 -14.28
CA ILE A 44 0.86 6.68 -14.23
C ILE A 44 2.13 6.60 -13.37
N THR A 45 3.20 7.21 -13.84
CA THR A 45 4.43 7.43 -13.07
C THR A 45 4.38 8.74 -12.30
N ASN A 46 5.26 8.92 -11.32
CA ASN A 46 5.36 10.18 -10.58
C ASN A 46 5.70 11.37 -11.50
N GLU A 47 6.56 11.17 -12.47
CA GLU A 47 6.93 12.21 -13.46
C GLU A 47 5.74 12.59 -14.34
N GLU A 48 5.02 11.62 -14.86
CA GLU A 48 3.79 11.85 -15.64
C GLU A 48 2.71 12.54 -14.81
N PHE A 49 2.57 12.15 -13.54
CA PHE A 49 1.64 12.79 -12.61
C PHE A 49 1.96 14.28 -12.44
N LEU A 50 3.21 14.61 -12.12
CA LEU A 50 3.64 16.01 -11.96
C LEU A 50 3.41 16.84 -13.22
N ASN A 51 3.76 16.28 -14.38
CA ASN A 51 3.53 16.94 -15.67
C ASN A 51 2.04 17.20 -15.91
N LYS A 52 1.20 16.18 -15.76
CA LYS A 52 -0.25 16.30 -15.95
C LYS A 52 -0.87 17.28 -14.95
N MET A 53 -0.46 17.24 -13.69
CA MET A 53 -0.95 18.14 -12.64
C MET A 53 -0.66 19.60 -12.97
N GLN A 54 0.52 19.91 -13.51
CA GLN A 54 0.90 21.28 -13.91
C GLN A 54 0.02 21.83 -15.05
N HIS A 55 -0.53 20.96 -15.89
CA HIS A 55 -1.35 21.32 -17.04
C HIS A 55 -2.85 21.05 -16.84
N SER A 56 -3.24 20.53 -15.69
CA SER A 56 -4.65 20.22 -15.38
C SER A 56 -5.45 21.48 -15.08
N LYS A 57 -6.75 21.40 -15.35
CA LYS A 57 -7.71 22.49 -15.07
C LYS A 57 -8.09 22.59 -13.60
N ALA A 58 -8.00 21.48 -12.88
CA ALA A 58 -8.35 21.38 -11.47
C ALA A 58 -7.29 20.57 -10.72
N LEU A 59 -7.24 20.70 -9.41
CA LEU A 59 -6.37 19.86 -8.58
C LEU A 59 -6.74 18.39 -8.72
N PRO A 60 -5.76 17.49 -8.86
CA PRO A 60 -5.98 16.05 -8.85
C PRO A 60 -6.72 15.61 -7.57
N LYS A 61 -7.55 14.57 -7.72
CA LYS A 61 -8.26 13.95 -6.58
C LYS A 61 -7.82 12.51 -6.45
N THR A 62 -7.41 12.13 -5.25
CA THR A 62 -7.04 10.74 -4.93
C THR A 62 -8.20 9.99 -4.31
N SER A 63 -8.23 8.68 -4.52
CA SER A 63 -9.14 7.76 -3.84
C SER A 63 -8.35 6.59 -3.25
N GLN A 64 -8.80 6.12 -2.10
CA GLN A 64 -8.24 4.95 -1.44
C GLN A 64 -8.32 3.72 -2.36
N PRO A 65 -7.45 2.71 -2.19
CA PRO A 65 -7.55 1.47 -2.92
C PRO A 65 -8.91 0.79 -2.67
N PRO A 66 -9.51 0.15 -3.68
CA PRO A 66 -10.73 -0.63 -3.49
C PRO A 66 -10.50 -1.78 -2.50
N ILE A 67 -11.50 -2.09 -1.66
CA ILE A 67 -11.45 -3.21 -0.70
C ILE A 67 -11.10 -4.52 -1.41
N GLY A 68 -11.72 -4.79 -2.57
CA GLY A 68 -11.46 -5.99 -3.37
C GLY A 68 -10.00 -6.14 -3.80
N LYS A 69 -9.30 -5.03 -4.05
CA LYS A 69 -7.87 -5.05 -4.40
C LYS A 69 -7.00 -5.50 -3.22
N PHE A 70 -7.31 -5.03 -2.02
CA PHE A 70 -6.65 -5.52 -0.81
C PHE A 70 -6.92 -7.00 -0.57
N VAL A 71 -8.17 -7.46 -0.71
CA VAL A 71 -8.53 -8.90 -0.54
C VAL A 71 -7.72 -9.76 -1.50
N GLU A 72 -7.68 -9.39 -2.79
CA GLU A 72 -6.89 -10.11 -3.80
C GLU A 72 -5.43 -10.23 -3.42
N VAL A 73 -4.81 -9.13 -2.99
CA VAL A 73 -3.40 -9.10 -2.57
C VAL A 73 -3.19 -9.95 -1.32
N PHE A 74 -4.03 -9.82 -0.31
CA PHE A 74 -3.91 -10.57 0.94
C PHE A 74 -4.05 -12.07 0.71
N ASP A 75 -5.05 -12.50 -0.04
CA ASP A 75 -5.29 -13.90 -0.33
C ASP A 75 -4.14 -14.50 -1.14
N LYS A 76 -3.63 -13.79 -2.16
CA LYS A 76 -2.47 -14.22 -2.94
C LYS A 76 -1.21 -14.36 -2.09
N LEU A 77 -0.96 -13.43 -1.19
CA LEU A 77 0.22 -13.49 -0.30
C LEU A 77 0.09 -14.60 0.75
N GLY A 78 -1.12 -14.96 1.14
CA GLY A 78 -1.40 -16.01 2.12
C GLY A 78 -1.49 -17.43 1.56
N GLU A 79 -1.42 -17.64 0.24
CA GLU A 79 -1.54 -18.97 -0.39
C GLU A 79 -0.54 -20.01 0.14
N ASP A 80 0.63 -19.58 0.57
CA ASP A 80 1.68 -20.42 1.14
C ASP A 80 1.60 -20.55 2.67
N GLY A 81 0.53 -20.07 3.30
CA GLY A 81 0.34 -20.04 4.75
C GLY A 81 1.05 -18.87 5.45
N SER A 82 1.56 -17.90 4.71
CA SER A 82 2.14 -16.68 5.29
C SER A 82 1.08 -15.81 5.95
N GLN A 83 1.51 -15.07 6.97
CA GLN A 83 0.75 -13.97 7.58
C GLN A 83 1.09 -12.67 6.84
N VAL A 84 0.19 -11.68 6.90
CA VAL A 84 0.40 -10.37 6.28
C VAL A 84 0.34 -9.28 7.34
N VAL A 85 1.27 -8.34 7.30
CA VAL A 85 1.18 -7.07 8.02
C VAL A 85 1.09 -5.94 6.99
N CYS A 86 -0.02 -5.20 7.03
CA CYS A 86 -0.33 -4.13 6.10
C CYS A 86 -0.21 -2.78 6.80
N PHE A 87 0.79 -2.00 6.41
CA PHE A 87 0.99 -0.62 6.90
C PHE A 87 0.34 0.35 5.93
N ASN A 88 -0.54 1.19 6.42
CA ASN A 88 -1.22 2.19 5.61
C ASN A 88 -0.94 3.60 6.11
N MET A 89 -1.15 4.57 5.20
CA MET A 89 -1.09 5.99 5.56
C MET A 89 -2.10 6.33 6.67
N LEU A 90 -1.82 7.41 7.37
CA LEU A 90 -2.59 7.80 8.55
C LEU A 90 -4.10 7.91 8.27
N GLU A 91 -4.88 7.32 9.16
CA GLU A 91 -6.34 7.29 9.12
C GLU A 91 -6.97 8.70 9.14
N ALA A 92 -6.31 9.65 9.80
CA ALA A 92 -6.82 11.01 9.95
C ALA A 92 -7.04 11.75 8.61
N ILE A 93 -6.39 11.33 7.52
CA ILE A 93 -6.51 11.98 6.20
C ILE A 93 -7.02 11.05 5.10
N SER A 94 -7.18 9.76 5.35
CA SER A 94 -7.54 8.77 4.32
C SER A 94 -8.33 7.61 4.89
N GLY A 95 -9.31 7.11 4.15
CA GLY A 95 -10.03 5.88 4.46
C GLY A 95 -9.27 4.58 4.12
N THR A 96 -7.99 4.67 3.75
CA THR A 96 -7.19 3.50 3.32
C THR A 96 -7.04 2.46 4.43
N VAL A 97 -6.80 2.86 5.69
CA VAL A 97 -6.77 1.95 6.85
C VAL A 97 -8.07 1.17 6.95
N HIS A 98 -9.22 1.85 6.93
CA HIS A 98 -10.52 1.19 7.02
C HIS A 98 -10.79 0.23 5.86
N ALA A 99 -10.40 0.60 4.63
CA ALA A 99 -10.51 -0.29 3.49
C ALA A 99 -9.68 -1.56 3.66
N ALA A 100 -8.45 -1.43 4.17
CA ALA A 100 -7.57 -2.57 4.48
C ALA A 100 -8.12 -3.43 5.62
N GLU A 101 -8.67 -2.84 6.68
CA GLU A 101 -9.30 -3.56 7.80
C GLU A 101 -10.53 -4.37 7.35
N GLN A 102 -11.38 -3.78 6.52
CA GLN A 102 -12.53 -4.50 5.94
C GLN A 102 -12.06 -5.65 5.04
N ALA A 103 -11.02 -5.42 4.24
CA ALA A 103 -10.42 -6.46 3.42
C ALA A 103 -9.82 -7.59 4.26
N ALA A 104 -9.17 -7.27 5.38
CA ALA A 104 -8.62 -8.26 6.30
C ALA A 104 -9.71 -9.18 6.89
N GLN A 105 -10.90 -8.63 7.15
CA GLN A 105 -12.06 -9.43 7.63
C GLN A 105 -12.65 -10.34 6.54
N LEU A 106 -12.52 -9.97 5.28
CA LEU A 106 -13.04 -10.73 4.13
C LEU A 106 -12.01 -11.73 3.60
N SER A 107 -10.72 -11.49 3.82
CA SER A 107 -9.62 -12.34 3.37
C SER A 107 -9.58 -13.65 4.13
N LYS A 108 -9.09 -14.69 3.48
CA LYS A 108 -8.78 -16.00 4.10
C LYS A 108 -7.44 -16.00 4.81
N THR A 109 -6.62 -14.98 4.58
CA THR A 109 -5.28 -14.81 5.13
C THR A 109 -5.35 -14.16 6.50
N ASP A 110 -4.45 -14.54 7.38
CA ASP A 110 -4.27 -13.89 8.68
C ASP A 110 -3.55 -12.54 8.47
N VAL A 111 -4.30 -11.45 8.53
CA VAL A 111 -3.84 -10.09 8.22
C VAL A 111 -3.91 -9.19 9.45
N MET A 112 -2.83 -8.48 9.73
CA MET A 112 -2.79 -7.37 10.68
C MET A 112 -2.69 -6.06 9.89
N VAL A 113 -3.60 -5.13 10.14
CA VAL A 113 -3.57 -3.78 9.57
C VAL A 113 -3.05 -2.80 10.61
N VAL A 114 -2.15 -1.93 10.19
CA VAL A 114 -1.51 -0.93 11.04
C VAL A 114 -1.76 0.47 10.46
N ASP A 115 -2.38 1.33 11.26
CA ASP A 115 -2.35 2.77 11.00
C ASP A 115 -0.95 3.28 11.35
N SER A 116 -0.16 3.62 10.35
CA SER A 116 1.21 4.10 10.54
C SER A 116 1.30 5.47 11.19
N GLN A 117 0.19 6.21 11.22
CA GLN A 117 0.10 7.62 11.65
C GLN A 117 1.04 8.56 10.87
N THR A 118 1.52 8.11 9.72
CA THR A 118 2.44 8.82 8.83
C THR A 118 2.06 8.62 7.37
N THR A 119 2.83 9.21 6.48
CA THR A 119 2.76 9.00 5.05
C THR A 119 4.13 9.21 4.43
N ASP A 120 4.25 9.01 3.11
CA ASP A 120 5.45 9.26 2.32
C ASP A 120 6.70 8.56 2.89
N ARG A 121 7.82 9.21 2.99
CA ARG A 121 9.09 8.61 3.42
C ARG A 121 9.08 8.14 4.87
N ALA A 122 8.33 8.80 5.76
CA ALA A 122 8.16 8.37 7.14
C ALA A 122 7.46 7.01 7.24
N LEU A 123 6.46 6.77 6.39
CA LEU A 123 5.83 5.45 6.24
C LEU A 123 6.82 4.43 5.67
N ALA A 124 7.63 4.81 4.69
CA ALA A 124 8.64 3.93 4.10
C ALA A 124 9.64 3.40 5.12
N PHE A 125 10.08 4.22 6.06
CA PHE A 125 10.99 3.76 7.13
C PHE A 125 10.37 2.67 8.00
N GLN A 126 9.09 2.79 8.36
CA GLN A 126 8.38 1.77 9.12
C GLN A 126 8.25 0.47 8.32
N VAL A 127 7.87 0.58 7.05
CA VAL A 127 7.68 -0.55 6.14
C VAL A 127 8.98 -1.31 5.91
N ILE A 128 10.08 -0.60 5.66
CA ILE A 128 11.39 -1.21 5.44
C ILE A 128 11.88 -1.91 6.71
N GLU A 129 11.72 -1.30 7.88
CA GLU A 129 12.13 -1.93 9.13
C GLU A 129 11.30 -3.18 9.44
N ALA A 130 9.98 -3.12 9.22
CA ALA A 130 9.12 -4.29 9.35
C ALA A 130 9.53 -5.43 8.40
N ALA A 131 9.89 -5.10 7.16
CA ALA A 131 10.34 -6.07 6.18
C ALA A 131 11.64 -6.76 6.60
N LYS A 132 12.60 -6.01 7.13
CA LYS A 132 13.86 -6.56 7.69
C LYS A 132 13.60 -7.50 8.87
N LEU A 133 12.71 -7.13 9.78
CA LEU A 133 12.32 -7.97 10.91
C LEU A 133 11.62 -9.25 10.47
N ALA A 134 10.74 -9.15 9.47
CA ALA A 134 10.05 -10.30 8.89
C ALA A 134 11.05 -11.26 8.22
N GLU A 135 12.03 -10.74 7.47
CA GLU A 135 13.11 -11.54 6.87
C GLU A 135 13.97 -12.22 7.94
N ALA A 136 14.22 -11.55 9.07
CA ALA A 136 14.92 -12.13 10.22
C ALA A 136 14.07 -13.15 11.02
N GLY A 137 12.87 -13.50 10.55
CA GLY A 137 12.00 -14.51 11.15
C GLY A 137 11.27 -14.04 12.40
N LYS A 138 11.12 -12.73 12.61
CA LYS A 138 10.31 -12.19 13.71
C LYS A 138 8.83 -12.39 13.41
N SER A 139 8.06 -12.67 14.46
CA SER A 139 6.58 -12.68 14.40
C SER A 139 6.01 -11.26 14.30
N ARG A 140 4.79 -11.15 13.81
CA ARG A 140 4.00 -9.93 13.86
C ARG A 140 3.63 -9.53 15.28
#